data_e2436feeb98e0d5a4be8f67f227686dd
#
_entry.id   e2436feeb98e0d5a4be8f67f227686dd
#
_cell.length_a   1.000
_cell.length_b   1.000
_cell.length_c   1.000
_cell.angle_alpha   90.00
_cell.angle_beta   90.00
_cell.angle_gamma   90.00
#
_symmetry.space_group_name_H-M   'P 1'
#
loop_
_entity.id
_entity.type
_entity.pdbx_description
1 polymer ?
#
loop_
_entity_poly.entity_id
_entity_poly.type
_entity_poly.pdbx_seq_one_letter_code
_entity_poly.pdbx_strand_id
1 'polypeptide(L)'
;TQLAINGAVSRGTTVVVAAGNSNADVSNFSPANCPGVVTVASNGVTSRRAYYSNYGDGIDISAPGGGVYPNDGSTGSPIDDGFVWQARNPSTTTPPPLAQITGVPIGGSAGTSQASPHVAGIIALMQSARLEADLPLLDTAEALAILRQTATPFAVAPVANRQIGPGVVNAGAAVLKAIEPPCEVDCAPPATPIVNGTPVRALSGAADSETLYSIEVPTGVTGPLSITTTGGSGDVSLHVSLDEAPDTTGTWNSTRPGNSETIRINAPAAGVYYIKLSGVRAYSNVTLQARFTPPAL
;
A
#
# COMPACT_ATOMS: atom_id res chain seq x y z
N THR A 1 -22.96 -8.92 -11.26
CA THR A 1 -21.65 -8.27 -11.37
C THR A 1 -20.53 -9.22 -10.93
N GLN A 2 -20.60 -9.85 -9.72
CA GLN A 2 -19.52 -10.70 -9.19
C GLN A 2 -19.12 -11.88 -10.10
N LEU A 3 -20.08 -12.60 -10.69
CA LEU A 3 -19.78 -13.69 -11.62
C LEU A 3 -19.01 -13.24 -12.86
N ALA A 4 -19.30 -12.03 -13.37
CA ALA A 4 -18.55 -11.47 -14.50
C ALA A 4 -17.11 -11.10 -14.10
N ILE A 5 -16.92 -10.52 -12.90
CA ILE A 5 -15.59 -10.22 -12.33
C ILE A 5 -14.80 -11.52 -12.17
N ASN A 6 -15.37 -12.56 -11.53
CA ASN A 6 -14.71 -13.84 -11.36
C ASN A 6 -14.29 -14.44 -12.70
N GLY A 7 -15.18 -14.38 -13.70
CA GLY A 7 -14.89 -14.85 -15.06
C GLY A 7 -13.78 -14.04 -15.76
N ALA A 8 -13.66 -12.74 -15.52
CA ALA A 8 -12.58 -11.93 -16.08
C ALA A 8 -11.23 -12.25 -15.40
N VAL A 9 -11.24 -12.27 -14.06
CA VAL A 9 -10.04 -12.55 -13.26
C VAL A 9 -9.50 -13.96 -13.53
N SER A 10 -10.37 -14.95 -13.64
CA SER A 10 -9.95 -16.35 -13.95
C SER A 10 -9.29 -16.52 -15.33
N ARG A 11 -9.44 -15.53 -16.21
CA ARG A 11 -8.75 -15.47 -17.52
C ARG A 11 -7.54 -14.54 -17.52
N GLY A 12 -7.07 -14.10 -16.34
CA GLY A 12 -5.89 -13.25 -16.19
C GLY A 12 -6.16 -11.74 -16.37
N THR A 13 -7.43 -11.30 -16.40
CA THR A 13 -7.78 -9.88 -16.49
C THR A 13 -7.79 -9.24 -15.11
N THR A 14 -7.02 -8.19 -14.90
CA THR A 14 -7.14 -7.36 -13.70
C THR A 14 -8.30 -6.38 -13.86
N VAL A 15 -9.24 -6.41 -12.93
CA VAL A 15 -10.42 -5.54 -12.91
C VAL A 15 -10.18 -4.38 -11.94
N VAL A 16 -10.05 -3.17 -12.46
CA VAL A 16 -9.83 -1.95 -11.67
C VAL A 16 -11.13 -1.17 -11.56
N VAL A 17 -11.49 -0.77 -10.34
CA VAL A 17 -12.80 -0.18 -10.03
C VAL A 17 -12.65 1.12 -9.25
N ALA A 18 -13.44 2.13 -9.63
CA ALA A 18 -13.54 3.37 -8.89
C ALA A 18 -14.27 3.15 -7.55
N ALA A 19 -13.74 3.69 -6.45
CA ALA A 19 -14.32 3.54 -5.11
C ALA A 19 -15.70 4.20 -4.95
N GLY A 20 -16.00 5.19 -5.78
CA GLY A 20 -17.24 6.02 -5.71
C GLY A 20 -17.00 7.41 -5.10
N ASN A 21 -17.97 8.30 -5.29
CA ASN A 21 -17.83 9.74 -5.03
C ASN A 21 -18.86 10.25 -4.00
N SER A 22 -19.24 9.42 -3.04
CA SER A 22 -20.29 9.73 -2.05
C SER A 22 -19.76 10.15 -0.69
N ASN A 23 -18.43 10.28 -0.54
CA ASN A 23 -17.78 10.53 0.76
C ASN A 23 -18.26 9.55 1.86
N ALA A 24 -18.36 8.28 1.52
CA ALA A 24 -18.91 7.23 2.36
C ALA A 24 -18.02 5.99 2.37
N ASP A 25 -18.31 5.05 3.28
CA ASP A 25 -17.58 3.79 3.36
C ASP A 25 -17.82 2.95 2.11
N VAL A 26 -16.71 2.52 1.47
CA VAL A 26 -16.70 1.77 0.22
C VAL A 26 -17.39 0.41 0.31
N SER A 27 -17.49 -0.18 1.50
CA SER A 27 -18.16 -1.46 1.73
C SER A 27 -19.63 -1.47 1.27
N ASN A 28 -20.25 -0.29 1.17
CA ASN A 28 -21.64 -0.13 0.74
C ASN A 28 -21.81 0.11 -0.78
N PHE A 29 -20.72 0.06 -1.57
CA PHE A 29 -20.75 0.42 -2.98
C PHE A 29 -20.28 -0.72 -3.89
N SER A 30 -21.18 -1.23 -4.71
CA SER A 30 -20.85 -2.20 -5.75
C SER A 30 -20.61 -1.47 -7.09
N PRO A 31 -19.58 -1.90 -7.87
CA PRO A 31 -18.74 -3.08 -7.72
C PRO A 31 -17.48 -2.90 -6.85
N ALA A 32 -17.25 -1.74 -6.23
CA ALA A 32 -16.05 -1.44 -5.47
C ALA A 32 -15.83 -2.38 -4.26
N ASN A 33 -16.91 -2.92 -3.69
CA ASN A 33 -16.88 -3.90 -2.60
C ASN A 33 -16.82 -5.36 -3.07
N CYS A 34 -16.69 -5.61 -4.38
CA CYS A 34 -16.63 -6.97 -4.91
C CYS A 34 -15.24 -7.58 -4.72
N PRO A 35 -15.12 -8.84 -4.26
CA PRO A 35 -13.85 -9.55 -4.25
C PRO A 35 -13.20 -9.66 -5.63
N GLY A 36 -11.87 -9.60 -5.68
CA GLY A 36 -11.09 -9.80 -6.90
C GLY A 36 -10.95 -8.57 -7.79
N VAL A 37 -11.37 -7.39 -7.32
CA VAL A 37 -11.13 -6.11 -8.00
C VAL A 37 -10.01 -5.33 -7.31
N VAL A 38 -9.40 -4.39 -8.04
CA VAL A 38 -8.51 -3.35 -7.48
C VAL A 38 -9.34 -2.09 -7.29
N THR A 39 -9.63 -1.74 -6.06
CA THR A 39 -10.50 -0.60 -5.72
C THR A 39 -9.67 0.66 -5.48
N VAL A 40 -9.95 1.70 -6.27
CA VAL A 40 -9.14 2.91 -6.33
C VAL A 40 -9.89 4.12 -5.78
N ALA A 41 -9.31 4.74 -4.74
CA ALA A 41 -9.75 6.03 -4.22
C ALA A 41 -9.11 7.20 -4.96
N SER A 42 -9.71 8.38 -4.83
CA SER A 42 -9.21 9.63 -5.41
C SER A 42 -8.45 10.47 -4.40
N ASN A 43 -7.26 10.92 -4.80
CA ASN A 43 -6.54 12.00 -4.16
C ASN A 43 -6.43 13.22 -5.11
N GLY A 44 -6.16 14.38 -4.54
CA GLY A 44 -5.94 15.61 -5.31
C GLY A 44 -4.51 16.12 -5.22
N VAL A 45 -4.32 17.41 -5.49
CA VAL A 45 -3.00 18.06 -5.65
C VAL A 45 -2.13 18.02 -4.38
N THR A 46 -2.73 17.93 -3.20
CA THR A 46 -2.00 17.85 -1.93
C THR A 46 -1.74 16.41 -1.47
N SER A 47 -2.04 15.43 -2.31
CA SER A 47 -2.05 13.99 -2.00
C SER A 47 -3.04 13.59 -0.90
N ARG A 48 -3.90 14.51 -0.45
CA ARG A 48 -4.98 14.19 0.47
C ARG A 48 -6.13 13.50 -0.25
N ARG A 49 -6.96 12.80 0.51
CA ARG A 49 -8.21 12.28 0.00
C ARG A 49 -9.06 13.42 -0.58
N ALA A 50 -9.47 13.30 -1.83
CA ALA A 50 -10.44 14.21 -2.41
C ALA A 50 -11.75 14.15 -1.58
N TYR A 51 -12.35 15.30 -1.28
CA TYR A 51 -13.48 15.42 -0.35
C TYR A 51 -14.64 14.47 -0.66
N TYR A 52 -14.85 14.18 -1.91
CA TYR A 52 -15.94 13.33 -2.40
C TYR A 52 -15.58 11.82 -2.38
N SER A 53 -14.28 11.46 -2.39
CA SER A 53 -13.86 10.06 -2.54
C SER A 53 -14.42 9.18 -1.44
N ASN A 54 -14.94 8.01 -1.80
CA ASN A 54 -15.23 6.97 -0.84
C ASN A 54 -13.92 6.48 -0.19
N TYR A 55 -14.02 5.86 0.98
CA TYR A 55 -12.92 5.48 1.86
C TYR A 55 -13.22 4.15 2.58
N GLY A 56 -12.30 3.65 3.35
CA GLY A 56 -12.44 2.47 4.20
C GLY A 56 -11.48 1.34 3.85
N ASP A 57 -11.57 0.26 4.58
CA ASP A 57 -10.63 -0.88 4.50
C ASP A 57 -10.67 -1.63 3.15
N GLY A 58 -11.75 -1.47 2.38
CA GLY A 58 -11.88 -2.02 1.03
C GLY A 58 -11.16 -1.24 -0.07
N ILE A 59 -10.43 -0.16 0.27
CA ILE A 59 -9.62 0.58 -0.71
C ILE A 59 -8.23 -0.04 -0.84
N ASP A 60 -7.86 -0.38 -2.06
CA ASP A 60 -6.57 -1.01 -2.35
C ASP A 60 -5.44 0.00 -2.52
N ILE A 61 -5.70 1.11 -3.20
CA ILE A 61 -4.71 2.13 -3.53
C ILE A 61 -5.39 3.47 -3.82
N SER A 62 -4.67 4.56 -3.72
CA SER A 62 -5.10 5.89 -4.12
C SER A 62 -4.38 6.33 -5.40
N ALA A 63 -5.09 7.09 -6.24
CA ALA A 63 -4.53 7.67 -7.46
C ALA A 63 -5.06 9.08 -7.72
N PRO A 64 -4.37 9.90 -8.54
CA PRO A 64 -4.85 11.21 -8.93
C PRO A 64 -6.21 11.13 -9.63
N GLY A 65 -7.25 11.64 -9.01
CA GLY A 65 -8.59 11.74 -9.57
C GLY A 65 -9.12 13.17 -9.56
N GLY A 66 -8.31 14.11 -9.07
CA GLY A 66 -8.66 15.51 -8.90
C GLY A 66 -9.34 15.80 -7.55
N GLY A 67 -8.87 16.84 -6.86
CA GLY A 67 -9.45 17.33 -5.61
C GLY A 67 -10.36 18.54 -5.78
N VAL A 68 -10.43 19.10 -7.01
CA VAL A 68 -11.17 20.29 -7.41
C VAL A 68 -10.58 21.57 -6.79
N TYR A 69 -10.33 21.57 -5.49
CA TYR A 69 -9.91 22.74 -4.71
C TYR A 69 -8.44 22.62 -4.26
N PRO A 70 -7.75 23.74 -3.94
CA PRO A 70 -6.33 23.73 -3.60
C PRO A 70 -5.93 22.85 -2.40
N ASN A 71 -6.87 22.60 -1.50
CA ASN A 71 -6.67 21.80 -0.27
C ASN A 71 -7.32 20.41 -0.33
N ASP A 72 -7.85 20.02 -1.52
CA ASP A 72 -8.62 18.78 -1.73
C ASP A 72 -9.90 18.68 -0.87
N GLY A 73 -10.25 19.75 -0.17
CA GLY A 73 -11.46 19.90 0.61
C GLY A 73 -12.70 20.20 -0.24
N SER A 74 -13.83 20.49 0.42
CA SER A 74 -15.13 20.70 -0.23
C SER A 74 -15.48 22.17 -0.48
N THR A 75 -14.58 23.09 -0.19
CA THR A 75 -14.82 24.54 -0.27
C THR A 75 -13.64 25.28 -0.85
N GLY A 76 -13.90 26.41 -1.48
CA GLY A 76 -12.92 27.29 -2.09
C GLY A 76 -13.24 27.58 -3.56
N SER A 77 -12.30 28.20 -4.27
CA SER A 77 -12.40 28.34 -5.72
C SER A 77 -11.70 27.14 -6.38
N PRO A 78 -12.34 26.50 -7.37
CA PRO A 78 -11.67 25.46 -8.16
C PRO A 78 -10.40 25.99 -8.81
N ILE A 79 -9.40 25.11 -8.94
CA ILE A 79 -8.12 25.41 -9.60
C ILE A 79 -7.91 24.43 -10.76
N ASP A 80 -7.15 24.86 -11.77
CA ASP A 80 -6.89 24.03 -12.96
C ASP A 80 -6.20 22.73 -12.61
N ASP A 81 -5.21 22.74 -11.71
CA ASP A 81 -4.52 21.55 -11.20
C ASP A 81 -5.42 20.63 -10.34
N GLY A 82 -6.60 21.10 -9.95
CA GLY A 82 -7.60 20.33 -9.22
C GLY A 82 -8.37 19.35 -10.08
N PHE A 83 -8.10 19.27 -11.39
CA PHE A 83 -8.79 18.41 -12.33
C PHE A 83 -7.83 17.50 -13.09
N VAL A 84 -8.36 16.36 -13.54
CA VAL A 84 -7.74 15.52 -14.55
C VAL A 84 -8.22 15.99 -15.92
N TRP A 85 -7.30 16.52 -16.72
CA TRP A 85 -7.60 17.03 -18.05
C TRP A 85 -7.60 15.90 -19.07
N GLN A 86 -8.66 15.84 -19.88
CA GLN A 86 -8.90 14.75 -20.83
C GLN A 86 -9.63 15.23 -22.07
N ALA A 87 -9.52 14.46 -23.16
CA ALA A 87 -10.37 14.69 -24.33
C ALA A 87 -11.84 14.44 -23.97
N ARG A 88 -12.73 15.32 -24.41
CA ARG A 88 -14.17 15.25 -24.14
C ARG A 88 -14.97 15.31 -25.43
N ASN A 89 -16.16 14.73 -25.40
CA ASN A 89 -17.16 15.00 -26.41
C ASN A 89 -17.72 16.42 -26.19
N PRO A 90 -17.65 17.33 -27.18
CA PRO A 90 -18.19 18.67 -27.06
C PRO A 90 -19.73 18.69 -27.01
N SER A 91 -20.40 17.60 -27.36
CA SER A 91 -21.86 17.42 -27.32
C SER A 91 -22.26 16.57 -26.08
N THR A 92 -23.48 16.73 -25.62
CA THR A 92 -23.99 16.03 -24.44
C THR A 92 -24.39 14.57 -24.70
N THR A 93 -24.79 14.23 -25.91
CA THR A 93 -25.33 12.89 -26.22
C THR A 93 -24.73 12.26 -27.46
N THR A 94 -24.45 13.04 -28.49
CA THR A 94 -23.98 12.55 -29.81
C THR A 94 -22.70 13.30 -30.18
N PRO A 95 -21.59 12.61 -30.52
CA PRO A 95 -20.43 13.27 -31.05
C PRO A 95 -20.78 14.10 -32.30
N PRO A 96 -20.39 15.38 -32.38
CA PRO A 96 -20.61 16.14 -33.59
C PRO A 96 -19.74 15.57 -34.72
N PRO A 97 -20.15 15.75 -35.98
CA PRO A 97 -19.31 15.40 -37.11
C PRO A 97 -17.90 16.04 -36.99
N LEU A 98 -16.86 15.33 -37.38
CA LEU A 98 -15.45 15.77 -37.23
C LEU A 98 -15.21 17.17 -37.84
N ALA A 99 -15.89 17.50 -38.95
CA ALA A 99 -15.84 18.82 -39.60
C ALA A 99 -16.39 19.99 -38.76
N GLN A 100 -17.14 19.69 -37.69
CA GLN A 100 -17.71 20.70 -36.78
C GLN A 100 -16.88 20.84 -35.49
N ILE A 101 -15.85 20.00 -35.31
CA ILE A 101 -14.93 20.10 -34.15
C ILE A 101 -13.83 21.08 -34.51
N THR A 102 -13.89 22.27 -33.95
CA THR A 102 -12.83 23.27 -34.06
C THR A 102 -11.90 23.14 -32.84
N GLY A 103 -10.72 22.59 -33.07
CA GLY A 103 -9.74 22.33 -32.02
C GLY A 103 -9.92 20.97 -31.31
N VAL A 104 -9.09 20.70 -30.31
CA VAL A 104 -9.21 19.49 -29.47
C VAL A 104 -10.10 19.82 -28.28
N PRO A 105 -11.28 19.21 -28.16
CA PRO A 105 -12.14 19.44 -27.01
C PRO A 105 -11.53 18.81 -25.75
N ILE A 106 -10.86 19.63 -24.95
CA ILE A 106 -10.27 19.23 -23.68
C ILE A 106 -11.15 19.77 -22.55
N GLY A 107 -11.33 18.97 -21.53
CA GLY A 107 -12.06 19.38 -20.34
C GLY A 107 -11.57 18.70 -19.08
N GLY A 108 -11.55 19.45 -17.98
CA GLY A 108 -11.22 18.94 -16.66
C GLY A 108 -12.36 18.11 -16.05
N SER A 109 -12.02 17.02 -15.40
CA SER A 109 -12.96 16.20 -14.62
C SER A 109 -12.31 15.79 -13.30
N ALA A 110 -13.14 15.58 -12.28
CA ALA A 110 -12.70 15.06 -10.99
C ALA A 110 -13.61 13.91 -10.54
N GLY A 111 -13.00 12.86 -10.00
CA GLY A 111 -13.74 11.68 -9.52
C GLY A 111 -12.83 10.47 -9.36
N THR A 112 -13.27 9.49 -8.58
CA THR A 112 -12.64 8.17 -8.55
C THR A 112 -12.67 7.48 -9.92
N SER A 113 -13.56 7.91 -10.81
CA SER A 113 -13.62 7.52 -12.23
C SER A 113 -12.40 8.00 -13.03
N GLN A 114 -11.74 9.07 -12.60
CA GLN A 114 -10.48 9.55 -13.19
C GLN A 114 -9.27 8.92 -12.51
N ALA A 115 -9.39 8.53 -11.24
CA ALA A 115 -8.33 7.83 -10.51
C ALA A 115 -8.12 6.39 -11.00
N SER A 116 -9.19 5.63 -11.19
CA SER A 116 -9.11 4.21 -11.57
C SER A 116 -8.38 3.95 -12.90
N PRO A 117 -8.54 4.73 -13.98
CA PRO A 117 -7.81 4.52 -15.23
C PRO A 117 -6.29 4.80 -15.10
N HIS A 118 -5.85 5.65 -14.17
CA HIS A 118 -4.41 5.79 -13.88
C HIS A 118 -3.83 4.47 -13.38
N VAL A 119 -4.51 3.80 -12.44
CA VAL A 119 -4.06 2.50 -11.92
C VAL A 119 -4.12 1.42 -13.02
N ALA A 120 -5.19 1.38 -13.81
CA ALA A 120 -5.30 0.45 -14.94
C ALA A 120 -4.16 0.66 -15.96
N GLY A 121 -3.82 1.90 -16.27
CA GLY A 121 -2.70 2.25 -17.14
C GLY A 121 -1.34 1.83 -16.57
N ILE A 122 -1.14 2.01 -15.27
CA ILE A 122 0.10 1.58 -14.60
C ILE A 122 0.23 0.06 -14.64
N ILE A 123 -0.84 -0.69 -14.35
CA ILE A 123 -0.82 -2.15 -14.47
C ILE A 123 -0.51 -2.58 -15.91
N ALA A 124 -1.08 -1.92 -16.91
CA ALA A 124 -0.76 -2.20 -18.32
C ALA A 124 0.72 -1.94 -18.64
N LEU A 125 1.32 -0.87 -18.10
CA LEU A 125 2.75 -0.60 -18.23
C LEU A 125 3.61 -1.66 -17.53
N MET A 126 3.22 -2.11 -16.33
CA MET A 126 3.89 -3.22 -15.63
C MET A 126 3.87 -4.50 -16.49
N GLN A 127 2.72 -4.85 -17.05
CA GLN A 127 2.58 -6.03 -17.93
C GLN A 127 3.42 -5.89 -19.20
N SER A 128 3.42 -4.69 -19.82
CA SER A 128 4.25 -4.43 -21.01
C SER A 128 5.74 -4.57 -20.71
N ALA A 129 6.20 -4.03 -19.58
CA ALA A 129 7.59 -4.13 -19.18
C ALA A 129 8.02 -5.58 -18.89
N ARG A 130 7.13 -6.40 -18.30
CA ARG A 130 7.38 -7.83 -18.10
C ARG A 130 7.49 -8.59 -19.42
N LEU A 131 6.60 -8.31 -20.38
CA LEU A 131 6.69 -8.91 -21.73
C LEU A 131 8.01 -8.55 -22.42
N GLU A 132 8.46 -7.29 -22.31
CA GLU A 132 9.73 -6.86 -22.87
C GLU A 132 10.94 -7.51 -22.18
N ALA A 133 10.80 -7.88 -20.91
CA ALA A 133 11.82 -8.58 -20.13
C ALA A 133 11.70 -10.11 -20.20
N ASP A 134 10.86 -10.67 -21.07
CA ASP A 134 10.58 -12.11 -21.20
C ASP A 134 10.11 -12.76 -19.86
N LEU A 135 9.42 -11.99 -19.01
CA LEU A 135 8.88 -12.46 -17.74
C LEU A 135 7.39 -12.83 -17.87
N PRO A 136 6.88 -13.79 -17.07
CA PRO A 136 5.46 -14.09 -17.02
C PRO A 136 4.62 -12.87 -16.66
N LEU A 137 3.40 -12.77 -17.18
CA LEU A 137 2.46 -11.71 -16.78
C LEU A 137 2.08 -11.85 -15.30
N LEU A 138 1.88 -10.72 -14.64
CA LEU A 138 1.38 -10.67 -13.27
C LEU A 138 -0.10 -11.04 -13.22
N ASP A 139 -0.49 -11.81 -12.23
CA ASP A 139 -1.89 -11.91 -11.85
C ASP A 139 -2.37 -10.66 -11.08
N THR A 140 -3.66 -10.61 -10.74
CA THR A 140 -4.23 -9.46 -10.02
C THR A 140 -3.61 -9.27 -8.63
N ALA A 141 -3.30 -10.37 -7.92
CA ALA A 141 -2.75 -10.31 -6.56
C ALA A 141 -1.30 -9.81 -6.58
N GLU A 142 -0.49 -10.31 -7.51
CA GLU A 142 0.89 -9.88 -7.73
C GLU A 142 0.95 -8.40 -8.12
N ALA A 143 0.13 -7.99 -9.10
CA ALA A 143 0.07 -6.58 -9.52
C ALA A 143 -0.33 -5.66 -8.37
N LEU A 144 -1.32 -6.06 -7.56
CA LEU A 144 -1.75 -5.30 -6.39
C LEU A 144 -0.68 -5.25 -5.30
N ALA A 145 0.03 -6.34 -5.05
CA ALA A 145 1.14 -6.38 -4.09
C ALA A 145 2.24 -5.37 -4.48
N ILE A 146 2.63 -5.32 -5.75
CA ILE A 146 3.60 -4.36 -6.27
C ILE A 146 3.10 -2.92 -6.11
N LEU A 147 1.85 -2.63 -6.48
CA LEU A 147 1.26 -1.30 -6.34
C LEU A 147 1.28 -0.81 -4.89
N ARG A 148 0.92 -1.69 -3.94
CA ARG A 148 0.93 -1.38 -2.51
C ARG A 148 2.33 -1.18 -1.95
N GLN A 149 3.28 -2.03 -2.32
CA GLN A 149 4.67 -1.97 -1.88
C GLN A 149 5.37 -0.70 -2.37
N THR A 150 5.05 -0.25 -3.58
CA THR A 150 5.70 0.90 -4.23
C THR A 150 4.93 2.21 -4.06
N ALA A 151 3.80 2.19 -3.36
CA ALA A 151 2.99 3.38 -3.15
C ALA A 151 3.78 4.47 -2.42
N THR A 152 3.67 5.70 -2.90
CA THR A 152 4.22 6.87 -2.22
C THR A 152 3.38 7.18 -0.98
N PRO A 153 3.97 7.27 0.22
CA PRO A 153 3.24 7.66 1.42
C PRO A 153 2.51 8.98 1.26
N PHE A 154 1.36 9.13 1.91
CA PHE A 154 0.64 10.39 1.91
C PHE A 154 1.44 11.48 2.63
N ALA A 155 1.57 12.66 2.03
CA ALA A 155 2.21 13.81 2.68
C ALA A 155 1.45 14.23 3.95
N VAL A 156 0.14 14.01 3.98
CA VAL A 156 -0.70 14.16 5.17
C VAL A 156 -1.55 12.90 5.31
N ALA A 157 -1.35 12.19 6.39
CA ALA A 157 -2.08 10.94 6.66
C ALA A 157 -3.60 11.14 6.58
N PRO A 158 -4.33 10.19 5.99
CA PRO A 158 -5.79 10.20 6.01
C PRO A 158 -6.31 10.24 7.45
N VAL A 159 -7.48 10.88 7.63
CA VAL A 159 -8.16 10.91 8.94
C VAL A 159 -8.52 9.48 9.36
N ALA A 160 -8.41 9.19 10.65
CA ALA A 160 -8.78 7.91 11.22
C ALA A 160 -10.18 7.47 10.74
N ASN A 161 -10.33 6.21 10.39
CA ASN A 161 -11.54 5.59 9.82
C ASN A 161 -11.95 6.12 8.41
N ARG A 162 -11.04 6.82 7.71
CA ARG A 162 -11.27 7.30 6.33
C ARG A 162 -10.06 7.01 5.45
N GLN A 163 -9.50 5.82 5.57
CA GLN A 163 -8.36 5.35 4.80
C GLN A 163 -8.68 5.29 3.32
N ILE A 164 -7.66 5.56 2.49
CA ILE A 164 -7.73 5.46 1.02
C ILE A 164 -6.59 4.61 0.48
N GLY A 165 -6.30 3.49 1.16
CA GLY A 165 -5.20 2.59 0.84
C GLY A 165 -3.88 3.00 1.50
N PRO A 166 -2.76 2.32 1.21
CA PRO A 166 -1.47 2.53 1.86
C PRO A 166 -0.75 3.81 1.41
N GLY A 167 -1.11 4.38 0.24
CA GLY A 167 -0.48 5.54 -0.34
C GLY A 167 -1.01 5.87 -1.73
N VAL A 168 -0.34 6.83 -2.36
CA VAL A 168 -0.61 7.23 -3.76
C VAL A 168 0.21 6.33 -4.68
N VAL A 169 -0.43 5.80 -5.72
CA VAL A 169 0.24 4.96 -6.71
C VAL A 169 1.47 5.67 -7.31
N ASN A 170 2.57 4.93 -7.45
CA ASN A 170 3.83 5.39 -8.03
C ASN A 170 4.14 4.57 -9.29
N ALA A 171 3.87 5.16 -10.46
CA ALA A 171 4.00 4.47 -11.73
C ALA A 171 5.44 3.99 -12.00
N GLY A 172 6.43 4.87 -11.79
CA GLY A 172 7.84 4.54 -12.03
C GLY A 172 8.32 3.41 -11.12
N ALA A 173 8.09 3.52 -9.82
CA ALA A 173 8.48 2.50 -8.87
C ALA A 173 7.76 1.16 -9.12
N ALA A 174 6.47 1.20 -9.48
CA ALA A 174 5.69 -0.01 -9.77
C ALA A 174 6.22 -0.75 -11.02
N VAL A 175 6.52 -0.01 -12.10
CA VAL A 175 7.06 -0.61 -13.33
C VAL A 175 8.45 -1.18 -13.09
N LEU A 176 9.34 -0.47 -12.41
CA LEU A 176 10.68 -0.97 -12.06
C LEU A 176 10.58 -2.23 -11.19
N LYS A 177 9.72 -2.22 -10.17
CA LYS A 177 9.51 -3.38 -9.31
C LYS A 177 8.93 -4.58 -10.06
N ALA A 178 8.06 -4.33 -11.05
CA ALA A 178 7.45 -5.39 -11.84
C ALA A 178 8.44 -6.20 -12.67
N ILE A 179 9.59 -5.62 -13.06
CA ILE A 179 10.62 -6.30 -13.84
C ILE A 179 11.84 -6.74 -13.01
N GLU A 180 11.82 -6.49 -11.69
CA GLU A 180 12.84 -7.07 -10.82
C GLU A 180 12.81 -8.59 -11.00
N PRO A 181 13.98 -9.23 -11.19
CA PRO A 181 14.04 -10.70 -11.24
C PRO A 181 13.35 -11.28 -10.01
N PRO A 182 12.59 -12.38 -10.14
CA PRO A 182 12.18 -13.11 -8.96
C PRO A 182 13.44 -13.41 -8.15
N CYS A 183 13.39 -13.12 -6.90
CA CYS A 183 14.51 -13.38 -6.00
C CYS A 183 14.83 -14.89 -6.05
N GLU A 184 15.95 -15.26 -6.63
CA GLU A 184 16.31 -16.67 -6.82
C GLU A 184 16.81 -17.36 -5.54
N VAL A 185 17.10 -16.58 -4.48
CA VAL A 185 17.57 -17.10 -3.19
C VAL A 185 16.98 -16.22 -2.07
N ASP A 186 16.28 -16.83 -1.12
CA ASP A 186 15.81 -16.25 0.16
C ASP A 186 15.05 -14.92 0.09
N CYS A 187 13.99 -14.84 -0.68
CA CYS A 187 13.05 -13.73 -0.59
C CYS A 187 12.16 -13.89 0.65
N ALA A 188 12.67 -13.44 1.77
CA ALA A 188 11.80 -13.15 2.89
C ALA A 188 10.71 -12.13 2.44
N PRO A 189 9.44 -12.28 2.85
CA PRO A 189 8.42 -11.29 2.54
C PRO A 189 8.88 -9.91 2.96
N PRO A 190 8.52 -8.83 2.22
CA PRO A 190 9.01 -7.50 2.53
C PRO A 190 8.70 -7.14 3.97
N ALA A 191 9.70 -6.71 4.69
CA ALA A 191 9.57 -6.37 6.10
C ALA A 191 8.62 -5.17 6.26
N THR A 192 7.67 -5.27 7.18
CA THR A 192 6.79 -4.16 7.54
C THR A 192 7.56 -3.16 8.40
N PRO A 193 7.77 -1.91 7.96
CA PRO A 193 8.47 -0.90 8.75
C PRO A 193 7.68 -0.57 10.01
N ILE A 194 8.37 -0.49 11.15
CA ILE A 194 7.78 -0.07 12.42
C ILE A 194 8.45 1.21 12.93
N VAL A 195 7.67 2.02 13.65
CA VAL A 195 8.14 3.32 14.17
C VAL A 195 8.73 3.14 15.55
N ASN A 196 9.90 3.77 15.81
CA ASN A 196 10.58 3.74 17.10
C ASN A 196 9.63 4.10 18.26
N GLY A 197 9.54 3.21 19.23
CA GLY A 197 8.72 3.36 20.42
C GLY A 197 7.22 3.16 20.23
N THR A 198 6.73 2.98 19.00
CA THR A 198 5.32 2.76 18.71
C THR A 198 5.00 1.26 18.71
N PRO A 199 4.08 0.77 19.55
CA PRO A 199 3.72 -0.64 19.59
C PRO A 199 2.84 -1.04 18.40
N VAL A 200 3.17 -2.17 17.76
CA VAL A 200 2.32 -2.86 16.79
C VAL A 200 1.47 -3.88 17.54
N ARG A 201 0.16 -3.73 17.52
CA ARG A 201 -0.78 -4.46 18.38
C ARG A 201 -1.60 -5.49 17.59
N ALA A 202 -2.24 -6.39 18.35
CA ALA A 202 -3.18 -7.39 17.83
C ALA A 202 -2.57 -8.33 16.79
N LEU A 203 -1.26 -8.62 16.90
CA LEU A 203 -0.58 -9.56 16.01
C LEU A 203 -1.07 -10.97 16.25
N SER A 204 -1.28 -11.71 15.17
CA SER A 204 -1.76 -13.10 15.21
C SER A 204 -1.09 -13.89 14.09
N GLY A 205 -0.83 -15.16 14.33
CA GLY A 205 -0.26 -16.09 13.33
C GLY A 205 -0.60 -17.54 13.65
N ALA A 206 -0.56 -18.37 12.62
CA ALA A 206 -0.67 -19.82 12.77
C ALA A 206 0.62 -20.40 13.35
N ALA A 207 0.62 -21.69 13.69
CA ALA A 207 1.85 -22.44 13.89
C ALA A 207 2.68 -22.42 12.59
N ASP A 208 3.99 -22.34 12.72
CA ASP A 208 4.95 -22.24 11.62
C ASP A 208 4.79 -20.99 10.71
N SER A 209 3.97 -20.01 11.14
CA SER A 209 3.89 -18.74 10.43
C SER A 209 5.10 -17.87 10.72
N GLU A 210 5.52 -17.11 9.72
CA GLU A 210 6.59 -16.11 9.85
C GLU A 210 6.06 -14.73 9.44
N THR A 211 6.44 -13.70 10.19
CA THR A 211 6.12 -12.30 9.86
C THR A 211 7.35 -11.44 10.08
N LEU A 212 7.71 -10.64 9.09
CA LEU A 212 8.92 -9.83 9.10
C LEU A 212 8.59 -8.34 9.28
N TYR A 213 9.29 -7.71 10.21
CA TYR A 213 9.25 -6.27 10.46
C TYR A 213 10.64 -5.67 10.30
N SER A 214 10.73 -4.34 10.17
CA SER A 214 12.01 -3.63 10.15
C SER A 214 11.95 -2.34 10.96
N ILE A 215 13.09 -1.95 11.52
CA ILE A 215 13.28 -0.65 12.15
C ILE A 215 14.63 -0.07 11.76
N GLU A 216 14.64 1.17 11.29
CA GLU A 216 15.88 1.90 11.00
C GLU A 216 16.44 2.54 12.28
N VAL A 217 17.69 2.26 12.58
CA VAL A 217 18.44 2.87 13.67
C VAL A 217 19.42 3.86 13.07
N PRO A 218 19.26 5.18 13.33
CA PRO A 218 20.14 6.20 12.77
C PRO A 218 21.53 6.19 13.42
N THR A 219 22.48 6.87 12.80
CA THR A 219 23.79 7.14 13.39
C THR A 219 23.66 7.96 14.68
N GLY A 220 24.55 7.74 15.65
CA GLY A 220 24.61 8.53 16.88
C GLY A 220 23.67 8.05 18.00
N VAL A 221 23.00 6.92 17.87
CA VAL A 221 22.28 6.27 18.97
C VAL A 221 23.29 5.77 20.01
N THR A 222 23.16 6.24 21.26
CA THR A 222 24.08 5.90 22.37
C THR A 222 23.50 4.90 23.36
N GLY A 223 22.19 4.68 23.33
CA GLY A 223 21.48 3.73 24.20
C GLY A 223 21.17 2.41 23.50
N PRO A 224 20.64 1.42 24.22
CA PRO A 224 20.30 0.14 23.64
C PRO A 224 19.08 0.21 22.73
N LEU A 225 19.07 -0.62 21.69
CA LEU A 225 17.85 -1.02 20.99
C LEU A 225 17.21 -2.17 21.78
N SER A 226 15.98 -2.00 22.20
CA SER A 226 15.19 -3.01 22.90
C SER A 226 14.00 -3.41 22.02
N ILE A 227 13.87 -4.70 21.72
CA ILE A 227 12.81 -5.27 20.92
C ILE A 227 12.08 -6.29 21.78
N THR A 228 10.75 -6.14 21.93
CA THR A 228 9.95 -6.96 22.85
C THR A 228 8.66 -7.40 22.19
N THR A 229 8.23 -8.61 22.53
CA THR A 229 6.85 -9.05 22.33
C THR A 229 6.19 -9.29 23.67
N THR A 230 4.90 -8.97 23.78
CA THR A 230 4.14 -9.12 25.03
C THR A 230 2.67 -9.38 24.78
N GLY A 231 1.99 -9.99 25.76
CA GLY A 231 0.55 -10.20 25.76
C GLY A 231 0.08 -11.34 24.86
N GLY A 232 -1.23 -11.42 24.70
CA GLY A 232 -1.86 -12.42 23.86
C GLY A 232 -1.81 -13.86 24.39
N SER A 233 -2.06 -14.80 23.49
CA SER A 233 -2.01 -16.25 23.76
C SER A 233 -1.20 -16.96 22.66
N GLY A 234 -0.72 -18.17 22.94
CA GLY A 234 0.09 -18.96 22.00
C GLY A 234 1.56 -18.96 22.35
N ASP A 235 2.42 -19.09 21.33
CA ASP A 235 3.88 -19.18 21.51
C ASP A 235 4.57 -18.58 20.28
N VAL A 236 5.33 -17.48 20.45
CA VAL A 236 6.03 -16.77 19.41
C VAL A 236 7.50 -16.64 19.74
N SER A 237 8.39 -16.95 18.79
CA SER A 237 9.81 -16.66 18.87
C SER A 237 10.17 -15.37 18.16
N LEU A 238 11.19 -14.69 18.66
CA LEU A 238 11.71 -13.43 18.15
C LEU A 238 13.14 -13.61 17.64
N HIS A 239 13.38 -13.25 16.38
CA HIS A 239 14.70 -13.30 15.73
C HIS A 239 15.01 -11.94 15.13
N VAL A 240 16.25 -11.46 15.30
CA VAL A 240 16.68 -10.14 14.82
C VAL A 240 18.04 -10.24 14.14
N SER A 241 18.22 -9.56 13.03
CA SER A 241 19.48 -9.37 12.33
C SER A 241 19.62 -7.93 11.84
N LEU A 242 20.86 -7.47 11.63
CA LEU A 242 21.19 -6.15 11.08
C LEU A 242 21.41 -6.27 9.57
N ASP A 243 20.79 -5.37 8.80
CA ASP A 243 20.91 -5.19 7.35
C ASP A 243 20.53 -6.40 6.47
N GLU A 244 20.17 -7.51 7.08
CA GLU A 244 19.74 -8.73 6.42
C GLU A 244 18.59 -9.37 7.20
N ALA A 245 17.58 -9.92 6.49
CA ALA A 245 16.47 -10.60 7.13
C ALA A 245 16.96 -11.91 7.80
N PRO A 246 16.51 -12.21 9.05
CA PRO A 246 16.83 -13.49 9.68
C PRO A 246 16.27 -14.65 8.86
N ASP A 247 17.10 -15.65 8.57
CA ASP A 247 16.67 -16.94 8.01
C ASP A 247 15.96 -17.79 9.11
N THR A 248 16.45 -18.96 9.44
CA THR A 248 15.90 -19.81 10.52
C THR A 248 16.17 -19.22 11.90
N THR A 249 17.32 -18.56 12.08
CA THR A 249 17.69 -17.82 13.28
C THR A 249 18.31 -16.48 12.89
N GLY A 250 18.18 -15.48 13.78
CA GLY A 250 18.87 -14.18 13.61
C GLY A 250 20.20 -14.12 14.34
N THR A 251 20.89 -12.98 14.21
CA THR A 251 22.08 -12.66 15.02
C THR A 251 21.70 -12.61 16.51
N TRP A 252 20.52 -12.13 16.83
CA TRP A 252 19.95 -12.13 18.17
C TRP A 252 18.63 -12.90 18.17
N ASN A 253 18.43 -13.76 19.17
CA ASN A 253 17.28 -14.63 19.25
C ASN A 253 16.68 -14.65 20.66
N SER A 254 15.36 -14.75 20.76
CA SER A 254 14.62 -15.01 21.99
C SER A 254 13.51 -16.00 21.68
N THR A 255 13.58 -17.19 22.28
CA THR A 255 12.76 -18.36 21.94
C THR A 255 12.20 -19.03 23.19
N ARG A 256 11.76 -18.25 24.17
CA ARG A 256 11.19 -18.78 25.42
C ARG A 256 9.75 -19.24 25.16
N PRO A 257 9.28 -20.24 25.91
CA PRO A 257 7.88 -20.61 25.83
C PRO A 257 6.95 -19.43 26.13
N GLY A 258 5.97 -19.19 25.26
CA GLY A 258 4.98 -18.11 25.38
C GLY A 258 5.28 -16.92 24.47
N ASN A 259 4.68 -15.77 24.79
CA ASN A 259 4.72 -14.58 23.92
C ASN A 259 5.54 -13.41 24.49
N SER A 260 6.28 -13.64 25.60
CA SER A 260 7.04 -12.56 26.26
C SER A 260 8.52 -12.68 25.91
N GLU A 261 8.85 -12.25 24.69
CA GLU A 261 10.22 -12.28 24.20
C GLU A 261 10.90 -10.92 24.35
N THR A 262 12.22 -10.93 24.56
CA THR A 262 12.99 -9.70 24.70
C THR A 262 14.40 -9.88 24.10
N ILE A 263 14.74 -9.01 23.18
CA ILE A 263 16.10 -8.84 22.66
C ILE A 263 16.56 -7.43 23.00
N ARG A 264 17.76 -7.34 23.59
CA ARG A 264 18.41 -6.07 23.93
C ARG A 264 19.79 -6.01 23.31
N ILE A 265 20.00 -5.04 22.43
CA ILE A 265 21.28 -4.78 21.75
C ILE A 265 21.87 -3.52 22.39
N ASN A 266 22.90 -3.66 23.20
CA ASN A 266 23.42 -2.58 24.06
C ASN A 266 24.09 -1.43 23.29
N ALA A 267 24.73 -1.71 22.17
CA ALA A 267 25.36 -0.73 21.30
C ALA A 267 24.93 -1.01 19.85
N PRO A 268 23.71 -0.61 19.47
CA PRO A 268 23.23 -0.87 18.12
C PRO A 268 24.04 -0.05 17.10
N ALA A 269 24.53 -0.70 16.06
CA ALA A 269 25.07 -0.01 14.89
C ALA A 269 23.94 0.71 14.14
N ALA A 270 24.28 1.76 13.40
CA ALA A 270 23.33 2.35 12.46
C ALA A 270 23.04 1.36 11.32
N GLY A 271 21.80 1.27 10.91
CA GLY A 271 21.36 0.36 9.85
C GLY A 271 19.92 -0.09 10.04
N VAL A 272 19.46 -1.02 9.20
CA VAL A 272 18.11 -1.56 9.27
C VAL A 272 18.12 -2.86 10.05
N TYR A 273 17.42 -2.91 11.17
CA TYR A 273 17.20 -4.13 11.93
C TYR A 273 15.96 -4.83 11.46
N TYR A 274 16.12 -6.04 10.96
CA TYR A 274 15.02 -6.92 10.58
C TYR A 274 14.60 -7.78 11.76
N ILE A 275 13.30 -7.85 12.01
CA ILE A 275 12.68 -8.47 13.18
C ILE A 275 11.70 -9.52 12.68
N LYS A 276 12.01 -10.80 12.85
CA LYS A 276 11.14 -11.90 12.47
C LYS A 276 10.41 -12.44 13.70
N LEU A 277 9.10 -12.53 13.60
CA LEU A 277 8.23 -13.28 14.52
C LEU A 277 7.93 -14.64 13.91
N SER A 278 8.27 -15.72 14.59
CA SER A 278 7.99 -17.09 14.19
C SER A 278 7.00 -17.73 15.15
N GLY A 279 5.86 -18.18 14.67
CA GLY A 279 4.86 -18.87 15.48
C GLY A 279 5.31 -20.30 15.81
N VAL A 280 5.78 -20.56 17.01
CA VAL A 280 6.06 -21.92 17.50
C VAL A 280 4.74 -22.69 17.69
N ARG A 281 3.70 -21.98 18.12
CA ARG A 281 2.29 -22.40 18.12
C ARG A 281 1.43 -21.22 17.67
N ALA A 282 0.22 -21.51 17.18
CA ALA A 282 -0.70 -20.43 16.83
C ALA A 282 -0.81 -19.40 17.96
N TYR A 283 -0.64 -18.13 17.63
CA TYR A 283 -0.67 -17.03 18.58
C TYR A 283 -1.67 -15.96 18.17
N SER A 284 -2.17 -15.21 19.12
CA SER A 284 -3.13 -14.12 18.88
C SER A 284 -2.98 -13.00 19.89
N ASN A 285 -3.31 -11.78 19.44
CA ASN A 285 -3.31 -10.55 20.24
C ASN A 285 -1.96 -10.22 20.91
N VAL A 286 -0.86 -10.56 20.22
CA VAL A 286 0.51 -10.23 20.66
C VAL A 286 0.83 -8.78 20.27
N THR A 287 1.64 -8.10 21.07
CA THR A 287 2.14 -6.76 20.79
C THR A 287 3.65 -6.80 20.58
N LEU A 288 4.14 -6.29 19.45
CA LEU A 288 5.56 -6.07 19.16
C LEU A 288 5.91 -4.60 19.39
N GLN A 289 7.04 -4.31 20.03
CA GLN A 289 7.59 -2.97 20.14
C GLN A 289 9.11 -3.00 19.99
N ALA A 290 9.65 -2.10 19.18
CA ALA A 290 11.08 -1.81 19.13
C ALA A 290 11.33 -0.37 19.58
N ARG A 291 12.34 -0.15 20.43
CA ARG A 291 12.61 1.16 21.02
C ARG A 291 14.10 1.38 21.22
N PHE A 292 14.57 2.56 20.80
CA PHE A 292 15.88 3.12 21.11
C PHE A 292 15.73 4.61 21.48
N THR A 293 16.76 5.20 22.12
CA THR A 293 16.81 6.64 22.38
C THR A 293 17.39 7.32 21.14
N PRO A 294 16.63 8.22 20.45
CA PRO A 294 17.18 8.95 19.32
C PRO A 294 18.40 9.77 19.72
N PRO A 295 19.34 10.03 18.79
CA PRO A 295 20.45 10.96 19.05
C PRO A 295 19.90 12.34 19.42
N ALA A 296 20.62 13.09 20.24
CA ALA A 296 20.30 14.48 20.52
C ALA A 296 20.48 15.30 19.23
N LEU A 297 19.52 16.18 18.97
CA LEU A 297 19.54 17.10 17.83
C LEU A 297 20.65 18.13 17.99
#